data_9fc09cd066772d6f1824a0d2aef31239
#
_entry.id   9fc09cd066772d6f1824a0d2aef31239
#
_cell.length_a   1.000
_cell.length_b   1.000
_cell.length_c   1.000
_cell.angle_alpha   90.00
_cell.angle_beta   90.00
_cell.angle_gamma   90.00
#
_symmetry.space_group_name_H-M   'P 1'
#
loop_
_entity.id
_entity.type
_entity.pdbx_description
1 polymer ?
#
loop_
_entity_poly.entity_id
_entity_poly.type
_entity_poly.pdbx_seq_one_letter_code
_entity_poly.pdbx_strand_id
1 'polypeptide(L)'
;VTRRQRQMCIRDRFFVFLLSLNKADIEGIKFSEFNFLLLLSTCGMLILVSSNSFLTFFLALELQALPIYVMCALKKNDIKSAEASLKYFLLGALSSGFILFGISLIYGFVGSISFEQVSNISLKDNMGINFGLILILAGVAFKISSAPFHMWAPDVYEGTPSPITFFIATAPKISILGILIYLIYRVFSGIHGNLSDLIIVLSLSSMLVGSIGAIVQKNLKRLIAYSSIAHMGFILVGMVAFSEKGLHAIMYYLIIYLFLLTGVFAIILSLQKDDKPIELISDLKGLYNDCLLYTSPSPRDLRK
;
A
#
# COMPACT_ATOMS: atom_id res chain seq x y z
N VAL A 1 -14.59 -6.24 -11.46
CA VAL A 1 -13.47 -5.92 -10.55
C VAL A 1 -12.92 -4.53 -10.89
N THR A 2 -12.44 -4.29 -12.11
CA THR A 2 -11.76 -3.04 -12.52
C THR A 2 -12.59 -1.76 -12.34
N ARG A 3 -13.94 -1.77 -12.61
CA ARG A 3 -14.78 -0.58 -12.46
C ARG A 3 -14.91 -0.13 -11.00
N ARG A 4 -15.10 -1.07 -10.07
CA ARG A 4 -15.19 -0.76 -8.63
C ARG A 4 -13.86 -0.26 -8.07
N GLN A 5 -12.75 -0.83 -8.52
CA GLN A 5 -11.41 -0.41 -8.11
C GLN A 5 -11.06 1.00 -8.59
N ARG A 6 -11.42 1.36 -9.83
CA ARG A 6 -11.29 2.74 -10.31
C ARG A 6 -12.08 3.72 -9.45
N GLN A 7 -13.30 3.36 -9.05
CA GLN A 7 -14.12 4.21 -8.17
C GLN A 7 -13.51 4.34 -6.77
N MET A 8 -12.90 3.29 -6.23
CA MET A 8 -12.17 3.35 -4.95
C MET A 8 -10.98 4.30 -5.04
N CYS A 9 -10.14 4.17 -6.06
CA CYS A 9 -9.00 5.07 -6.27
C CYS A 9 -9.40 6.55 -6.42
N ILE A 10 -10.56 6.85 -7.02
CA ILE A 10 -11.08 8.21 -7.14
C ILE A 10 -11.60 8.74 -5.80
N ARG A 11 -12.30 7.92 -5.02
CA ARG A 11 -12.80 8.29 -3.69
C ARG A 11 -11.69 8.57 -2.70
N ASP A 12 -10.67 7.74 -2.71
CA ASP A 12 -9.51 7.85 -1.81
C ASP A 12 -8.81 9.19 -2.00
N ARG A 13 -8.67 9.65 -3.24
CA ARG A 13 -8.12 10.99 -3.55
C ARG A 13 -8.94 12.12 -2.98
N PHE A 14 -10.24 12.01 -3.05
CA PHE A 14 -11.13 13.02 -2.50
C PHE A 14 -10.89 13.18 -1.00
N PHE A 15 -10.71 12.06 -0.27
CA PHE A 15 -10.36 12.09 1.14
C PHE A 15 -8.96 12.66 1.39
N VAL A 16 -7.95 12.26 0.60
CA VAL A 16 -6.59 12.81 0.70
C VAL A 16 -6.61 14.32 0.44
N PHE A 17 -7.30 14.75 -0.61
CA PHE A 17 -7.44 16.16 -0.95
C PHE A 17 -8.13 16.94 0.18
N LEU A 18 -9.26 16.46 0.69
CA LEU A 18 -9.98 17.10 1.80
C LEU A 18 -9.12 17.18 3.07
N LEU A 19 -8.39 16.14 3.41
CA LEU A 19 -7.52 16.08 4.58
C LEU A 19 -6.28 16.98 4.42
N SER A 20 -5.83 17.23 3.19
CA SER A 20 -4.66 18.07 2.89
C SER A 20 -4.97 19.57 2.85
N LEU A 21 -6.22 19.97 2.54
CA LEU A 21 -6.60 21.37 2.32
C LEU A 21 -6.23 22.31 3.49
N ASN A 22 -6.33 21.83 4.73
CA ASN A 22 -6.12 22.67 5.92
C ASN A 22 -4.74 22.47 6.59
N LYS A 23 -3.91 21.51 6.14
CA LYS A 23 -2.69 21.12 6.86
C LYS A 23 -1.42 21.07 6.03
N ALA A 24 -1.48 21.21 4.72
CA ALA A 24 -0.29 21.29 3.87
C ALA A 24 0.60 22.47 4.26
N ASP A 25 -0.01 23.61 4.61
CA ASP A 25 0.69 24.81 5.05
C ASP A 25 1.38 24.65 6.41
N ILE A 26 0.81 23.83 7.31
CA ILE A 26 1.37 23.58 8.66
C ILE A 26 2.66 22.74 8.59
N GLU A 27 2.73 21.81 7.64
CA GLU A 27 3.92 20.96 7.44
C GLU A 27 4.92 21.56 6.43
N GLY A 28 4.68 22.79 5.93
CA GLY A 28 5.57 23.49 4.98
C GLY A 28 5.59 22.91 3.57
N ILE A 29 4.52 22.24 3.16
CA ILE A 29 4.37 21.61 1.84
C ILE A 29 3.77 22.64 0.88
N LYS A 30 4.41 22.83 -0.29
CA LYS A 30 3.81 23.64 -1.36
C LYS A 30 2.66 22.89 -2.00
N PHE A 31 1.46 23.42 -1.82
CA PHE A 31 0.21 22.82 -2.26
C PHE A 31 0.15 22.53 -3.77
N SER A 32 0.72 23.40 -4.59
CA SER A 32 0.75 23.22 -6.06
C SER A 32 1.61 22.02 -6.49
N GLU A 33 2.81 21.87 -5.91
CA GLU A 33 3.72 20.76 -6.21
C GLU A 33 3.11 19.42 -5.77
N PHE A 34 2.51 19.38 -4.60
CA PHE A 34 1.82 18.20 -4.07
C PHE A 34 0.67 17.74 -4.96
N ASN A 35 -0.22 18.66 -5.37
CA ASN A 35 -1.38 18.30 -6.18
C ASN A 35 -1.00 17.79 -7.56
N PHE A 36 0.03 18.38 -8.20
CA PHE A 36 0.52 17.91 -9.48
C PHE A 36 1.06 16.47 -9.38
N LEU A 37 1.90 16.18 -8.39
CA LEU A 37 2.45 14.85 -8.17
C LEU A 37 1.36 13.83 -7.81
N LEU A 38 0.37 14.23 -7.03
CA LEU A 38 -0.76 13.39 -6.68
C LEU A 38 -1.58 13.02 -7.93
N LEU A 39 -1.84 13.97 -8.83
CA LEU A 39 -2.54 13.71 -10.10
C LEU A 39 -1.72 12.77 -10.99
N LEU A 40 -0.43 12.97 -11.10
CA LEU A 40 0.45 12.14 -11.91
C LEU A 40 0.48 10.69 -11.40
N SER A 41 0.66 10.50 -10.09
CA SER A 41 0.61 9.17 -9.46
C SER A 41 -0.74 8.48 -9.72
N THR A 42 -1.81 9.24 -9.67
CA THR A 42 -3.15 8.67 -9.88
C THR A 42 -3.45 8.31 -11.34
N CYS A 43 -2.88 9.02 -12.30
CA CYS A 43 -2.91 8.57 -13.69
C CYS A 43 -2.22 7.20 -13.82
N GLY A 44 -1.07 7.02 -13.17
CA GLY A 44 -0.40 5.72 -13.09
C GLY A 44 -1.28 4.62 -12.53
N MET A 45 -2.01 4.89 -11.42
CA MET A 45 -2.93 3.91 -10.81
C MET A 45 -4.08 3.53 -11.73
N LEU A 46 -4.66 4.48 -12.46
CA LEU A 46 -5.76 4.22 -13.39
C LEU A 46 -5.31 3.39 -14.59
N ILE A 47 -4.11 3.69 -15.13
CA ILE A 47 -3.50 2.90 -16.21
C ILE A 47 -3.17 1.50 -15.69
N LEU A 48 -2.64 1.38 -14.46
CA LEU A 48 -2.30 0.10 -13.84
C LEU A 48 -3.50 -0.84 -13.79
N VAL A 49 -4.62 -0.37 -13.26
CA VAL A 49 -5.86 -1.18 -13.13
C VAL A 49 -6.49 -1.52 -14.49
N SER A 50 -6.17 -0.77 -15.54
CA SER A 50 -6.64 -1.03 -16.91
C SER A 50 -5.62 -1.72 -17.81
N SER A 51 -4.46 -2.10 -17.27
CA SER A 51 -3.41 -2.74 -18.05
C SER A 51 -3.83 -4.14 -18.56
N ASN A 52 -3.49 -4.43 -19.82
CA ASN A 52 -3.75 -5.70 -20.47
C ASN A 52 -2.45 -6.40 -20.93
N SER A 53 -1.28 -5.82 -20.60
CA SER A 53 0.02 -6.37 -20.92
C SER A 53 1.03 -6.14 -19.80
N PHE A 54 2.05 -6.99 -19.73
CA PHE A 54 3.13 -6.84 -18.75
C PHE A 54 3.92 -5.55 -18.92
N LEU A 55 4.04 -5.02 -20.15
CA LEU A 55 4.71 -3.75 -20.40
C LEU A 55 3.91 -2.58 -19.83
N THR A 56 2.61 -2.51 -20.13
CA THR A 56 1.75 -1.45 -19.57
C THR A 56 1.64 -1.56 -18.06
N PHE A 57 1.61 -2.77 -17.50
CA PHE A 57 1.66 -3.02 -16.08
C PHE A 57 2.92 -2.41 -15.45
N PHE A 58 4.11 -2.69 -16.00
CA PHE A 58 5.38 -2.16 -15.49
C PHE A 58 5.45 -0.63 -15.58
N LEU A 59 5.13 -0.06 -16.75
CA LEU A 59 5.16 1.39 -16.97
C LEU A 59 4.18 2.13 -16.04
N ALA A 60 2.99 1.56 -15.82
CA ALA A 60 2.00 2.13 -14.92
C ALA A 60 2.42 2.08 -13.46
N LEU A 61 3.10 1.00 -13.03
CA LEU A 61 3.70 0.90 -11.69
C LEU A 61 4.77 1.97 -11.46
N GLU A 62 5.64 2.22 -12.45
CA GLU A 62 6.65 3.27 -12.33
C GLU A 62 6.05 4.67 -12.38
N LEU A 63 5.08 4.91 -13.26
CA LEU A 63 4.35 6.18 -13.33
C LEU A 63 3.64 6.50 -12.00
N GLN A 64 3.13 5.49 -11.31
CA GLN A 64 2.55 5.64 -9.98
C GLN A 64 3.63 5.93 -8.92
N ALA A 65 4.77 5.22 -8.96
CA ALA A 65 5.75 5.20 -7.89
C ALA A 65 6.66 6.45 -7.88
N LEU A 66 7.14 6.91 -9.05
CA LEU A 66 8.07 8.04 -9.16
C LEU A 66 7.55 9.33 -8.49
N PRO A 67 6.28 9.76 -8.73
CA PRO A 67 5.74 10.92 -8.03
C PRO A 67 5.68 10.73 -6.52
N ILE A 68 5.41 9.51 -6.04
CA ILE A 68 5.35 9.21 -4.61
C ILE A 68 6.73 9.37 -3.96
N TYR A 69 7.80 8.92 -4.61
CA TYR A 69 9.16 9.11 -4.11
C TYR A 69 9.49 10.60 -3.92
N VAL A 70 9.10 11.43 -4.90
CA VAL A 70 9.27 12.89 -4.80
C VAL A 70 8.40 13.49 -3.70
N MET A 71 7.14 13.05 -3.57
CA MET A 71 6.24 13.51 -2.51
C MET A 71 6.80 13.24 -1.13
N CYS A 72 7.48 12.10 -0.90
CA CYS A 72 8.13 11.80 0.37
C CYS A 72 9.18 12.86 0.78
N ALA A 73 9.83 13.53 -0.18
CA ALA A 73 10.87 14.53 0.04
C ALA A 73 10.35 15.98 0.03
N LEU A 74 9.04 16.24 0.00
CA LEU A 74 8.50 17.61 -0.13
C LEU A 74 8.85 18.51 1.04
N LYS A 75 9.13 17.96 2.22
CA LYS A 75 9.59 18.73 3.38
C LYS A 75 11.10 18.97 3.29
N LYS A 76 11.49 20.00 2.52
CA LYS A 76 12.85 20.27 2.06
C LYS A 76 13.92 20.39 3.15
N ASN A 77 13.55 20.83 4.35
CA ASN A 77 14.49 21.11 5.46
C ASN A 77 14.49 19.97 6.50
N ASP A 78 13.88 18.84 6.22
CA ASP A 78 13.80 17.71 7.14
C ASP A 78 14.66 16.54 6.65
N ILE A 79 15.70 16.24 7.40
CA ILE A 79 16.64 15.14 7.11
C ILE A 79 15.90 13.80 7.08
N LYS A 80 14.92 13.59 7.97
CA LYS A 80 14.11 12.35 8.01
C LYS A 80 13.29 12.17 6.73
N SER A 81 12.71 13.24 6.20
CA SER A 81 11.95 13.23 4.95
C SER A 81 12.84 12.89 3.75
N ALA A 82 14.03 13.45 3.68
CA ALA A 82 15.00 13.15 2.62
C ALA A 82 15.51 11.70 2.72
N GLU A 83 15.83 11.21 3.91
CA GLU A 83 16.25 9.83 4.15
C GLU A 83 15.15 8.84 3.79
N ALA A 84 13.90 9.10 4.20
CA ALA A 84 12.73 8.28 3.87
C ALA A 84 12.52 8.18 2.35
N SER A 85 12.60 9.31 1.64
CA SER A 85 12.48 9.36 0.18
C SER A 85 13.58 8.56 -0.50
N LEU A 86 14.84 8.72 -0.06
CA LEU A 86 15.99 8.01 -0.64
C LEU A 86 15.88 6.49 -0.42
N LYS A 87 15.53 6.05 0.80
CA LYS A 87 15.29 4.63 1.11
C LYS A 87 14.18 4.05 0.24
N TYR A 88 13.08 4.78 0.09
CA TYR A 88 11.94 4.32 -0.69
C TYR A 88 12.29 4.23 -2.17
N PHE A 89 13.01 5.21 -2.71
CA PHE A 89 13.47 5.21 -4.10
C PHE A 89 14.43 4.05 -4.39
N LEU A 90 15.49 3.88 -3.58
CA LEU A 90 16.50 2.84 -3.84
C LEU A 90 15.91 1.43 -3.75
N LEU A 91 15.16 1.15 -2.71
CA LEU A 91 14.51 -0.16 -2.54
C LEU A 91 13.38 -0.37 -3.55
N GLY A 92 12.68 0.70 -3.91
CA GLY A 92 11.67 0.69 -4.95
C GLY A 92 12.24 0.38 -6.33
N ALA A 93 13.37 0.98 -6.68
CA ALA A 93 14.08 0.71 -7.94
C ALA A 93 14.56 -0.76 -8.01
N LEU A 94 15.07 -1.31 -6.90
CA LEU A 94 15.43 -2.73 -6.83
C LEU A 94 14.21 -3.62 -7.08
N SER A 95 13.09 -3.32 -6.46
CA SER A 95 11.82 -4.05 -6.64
C SER A 95 11.35 -3.99 -8.10
N SER A 96 11.48 -2.84 -8.75
CA SER A 96 11.14 -2.66 -10.16
C SER A 96 12.06 -3.47 -11.07
N GLY A 97 13.33 -3.60 -10.70
CA GLY A 97 14.29 -4.50 -11.38
C GLY A 97 13.84 -5.98 -11.33
N PHE A 98 13.35 -6.45 -10.17
CA PHE A 98 12.80 -7.80 -10.05
C PHE A 98 11.58 -8.01 -10.95
N ILE A 99 10.65 -7.04 -10.97
CA ILE A 99 9.45 -7.12 -11.82
C ILE A 99 9.86 -7.17 -13.29
N LEU A 100 10.75 -6.27 -13.73
CA LEU A 100 11.18 -6.18 -15.13
C LEU A 100 11.91 -7.45 -15.56
N PHE A 101 12.81 -7.98 -14.72
CA PHE A 101 13.52 -9.23 -15.01
C PHE A 101 12.55 -10.41 -15.08
N GLY A 102 11.57 -10.49 -14.15
CA GLY A 102 10.52 -11.50 -14.19
C GLY A 102 9.68 -11.43 -15.47
N ILE A 103 9.30 -10.23 -15.92
CA ILE A 103 8.60 -10.02 -17.19
C ILE A 103 9.47 -10.48 -18.38
N SER A 104 10.75 -10.14 -18.37
CA SER A 104 11.69 -10.55 -19.42
C SER A 104 11.80 -12.09 -19.54
N LEU A 105 11.82 -12.79 -18.40
CA LEU A 105 11.81 -14.27 -18.40
C LEU A 105 10.51 -14.82 -18.98
N ILE A 106 9.35 -14.31 -18.55
CA ILE A 106 8.06 -14.74 -19.09
C ILE A 106 8.03 -14.50 -20.60
N TYR A 107 8.46 -13.33 -21.06
CA TYR A 107 8.54 -13.03 -22.50
C TYR A 107 9.46 -13.97 -23.24
N GLY A 108 10.63 -14.29 -22.68
CA GLY A 108 11.60 -15.17 -23.30
C GLY A 108 11.09 -16.61 -23.53
N PHE A 109 10.24 -17.11 -22.62
CA PHE A 109 9.69 -18.47 -22.72
C PHE A 109 8.33 -18.53 -23.43
N VAL A 110 7.54 -17.46 -23.37
CA VAL A 110 6.18 -17.41 -23.95
C VAL A 110 6.17 -16.73 -25.32
N GLY A 111 7.09 -15.81 -25.58
CA GLY A 111 7.16 -15.02 -26.82
C GLY A 111 6.13 -13.89 -26.86
N SER A 112 5.39 -13.62 -25.78
CA SER A 112 4.36 -12.58 -25.72
C SER A 112 4.34 -11.86 -24.37
N ILE A 113 3.98 -10.56 -24.43
CA ILE A 113 3.75 -9.71 -23.26
C ILE A 113 2.27 -9.51 -22.94
N SER A 114 1.35 -9.98 -23.78
CA SER A 114 -0.10 -9.84 -23.58
C SER A 114 -0.58 -10.81 -22.50
N PHE A 115 -1.39 -10.32 -21.57
CA PHE A 115 -1.98 -11.16 -20.52
C PHE A 115 -2.83 -12.29 -21.08
N GLU A 116 -3.60 -12.01 -22.13
CA GLU A 116 -4.47 -13.02 -22.80
C GLU A 116 -3.64 -14.14 -23.42
N GLN A 117 -2.57 -13.81 -24.14
CA GLN A 117 -1.73 -14.81 -24.75
C GLN A 117 -0.98 -15.65 -23.71
N VAL A 118 -0.48 -15.03 -22.64
CA VAL A 118 0.19 -15.75 -21.55
C VAL A 118 -0.78 -16.69 -20.83
N SER A 119 -2.04 -16.29 -20.60
CA SER A 119 -3.04 -17.15 -19.94
C SER A 119 -3.44 -18.38 -20.75
N ASN A 120 -3.35 -18.31 -22.07
CA ASN A 120 -3.73 -19.41 -22.98
C ASN A 120 -2.64 -20.48 -23.16
N ILE A 121 -1.41 -20.19 -22.74
CA ILE A 121 -0.31 -21.14 -22.85
C ILE A 121 -0.31 -22.06 -21.61
N SER A 122 -0.01 -23.35 -21.82
CA SER A 122 0.19 -24.27 -20.70
C SER A 122 1.43 -23.85 -19.92
N LEU A 123 1.22 -23.14 -18.81
CA LEU A 123 2.30 -22.63 -17.95
C LEU A 123 2.87 -23.71 -17.02
N LYS A 124 2.30 -24.94 -17.05
CA LYS A 124 2.72 -26.03 -16.19
C LYS A 124 4.11 -26.51 -16.59
N ASP A 125 4.93 -26.75 -15.59
CA ASP A 125 6.24 -27.39 -15.68
C ASP A 125 7.36 -26.62 -16.39
N ASN A 126 7.19 -25.33 -16.69
CA ASN A 126 8.28 -24.52 -17.19
C ASN A 126 8.98 -23.77 -16.05
N MET A 127 10.18 -24.23 -15.69
CA MET A 127 10.97 -23.66 -14.59
C MET A 127 11.26 -22.16 -14.80
N GLY A 128 11.50 -21.73 -16.04
CA GLY A 128 11.78 -20.31 -16.33
C GLY A 128 10.58 -19.40 -16.13
N ILE A 129 9.38 -19.85 -16.49
CA ILE A 129 8.14 -19.10 -16.26
C ILE A 129 7.85 -19.01 -14.75
N ASN A 130 8.00 -20.12 -14.02
CA ASN A 130 7.82 -20.14 -12.57
C ASN A 130 8.80 -19.20 -11.86
N PHE A 131 10.07 -19.17 -12.27
CA PHE A 131 11.05 -18.24 -11.70
C PHE A 131 10.73 -16.77 -12.04
N GLY A 132 10.31 -16.48 -13.28
CA GLY A 132 9.84 -15.16 -13.69
C GLY A 132 8.67 -14.68 -12.83
N LEU A 133 7.75 -15.58 -12.52
CA LEU A 133 6.57 -15.33 -11.69
C LEU A 133 6.93 -15.03 -10.23
N ILE A 134 7.88 -15.79 -9.66
CA ILE A 134 8.42 -15.54 -8.31
C ILE A 134 9.01 -14.13 -8.23
N LEU A 135 9.76 -13.70 -9.23
CA LEU A 135 10.35 -12.36 -9.28
C LEU A 135 9.30 -11.26 -9.38
N ILE A 136 8.27 -11.43 -10.20
CA ILE A 136 7.15 -10.47 -10.27
C ILE A 136 6.44 -10.39 -8.92
N LEU A 137 6.14 -11.53 -8.30
CA LEU A 137 5.49 -11.57 -6.99
C LEU A 137 6.35 -10.92 -5.90
N ALA A 138 7.66 -11.16 -5.89
CA ALA A 138 8.58 -10.52 -4.94
C ALA A 138 8.57 -8.99 -5.09
N GLY A 139 8.62 -8.50 -6.33
CA GLY A 139 8.54 -7.05 -6.58
C GLY A 139 7.18 -6.45 -6.22
N VAL A 140 6.08 -7.13 -6.50
CA VAL A 140 4.74 -6.70 -6.10
C VAL A 140 4.57 -6.77 -4.58
N ALA A 141 5.09 -7.81 -3.90
CA ALA A 141 5.09 -7.95 -2.46
C ALA A 141 5.82 -6.77 -1.78
N PHE A 142 6.94 -6.31 -2.37
CA PHE A 142 7.60 -5.09 -1.94
C PHE A 142 6.66 -3.87 -2.05
N LYS A 143 6.01 -3.67 -3.18
CA LYS A 143 5.13 -2.51 -3.43
C LYS A 143 3.92 -2.47 -2.48
N ILE A 144 3.37 -3.61 -2.07
CA ILE A 144 2.29 -3.69 -1.06
C ILE A 144 2.81 -3.73 0.39
N SER A 145 4.13 -3.69 0.59
CA SER A 145 4.78 -3.82 1.90
C SER A 145 4.51 -5.15 2.61
N SER A 146 4.44 -6.26 1.87
CA SER A 146 4.33 -7.60 2.44
C SER A 146 5.68 -8.11 2.95
N ALA A 147 5.73 -8.78 4.10
CA ALA A 147 6.94 -9.41 4.59
C ALA A 147 7.32 -10.62 3.68
N PRO A 148 8.64 -10.82 3.44
CA PRO A 148 9.80 -10.16 4.03
C PRO A 148 10.18 -8.80 3.41
N PHE A 149 9.54 -8.34 2.37
CA PHE A 149 9.86 -7.15 1.59
C PHE A 149 9.30 -5.83 2.19
N HIS A 150 8.99 -5.80 3.48
CA HIS A 150 8.30 -4.72 4.18
C HIS A 150 9.20 -3.62 4.75
N MET A 151 10.54 -3.81 4.77
CA MET A 151 11.50 -3.02 5.55
C MET A 151 11.43 -1.50 5.30
N TRP A 152 11.00 -1.11 4.10
CA TRP A 152 10.87 0.31 3.74
C TRP A 152 9.71 1.01 4.44
N ALA A 153 8.61 0.30 4.72
CA ALA A 153 7.35 0.93 5.11
C ALA A 153 7.40 1.64 6.47
N PRO A 154 7.97 1.08 7.55
CA PRO A 154 8.04 1.78 8.83
C PRO A 154 8.85 3.07 8.77
N ASP A 155 10.00 3.07 8.10
CA ASP A 155 10.88 4.22 8.00
C ASP A 155 10.29 5.31 7.10
N VAL A 156 9.69 4.92 5.98
CA VAL A 156 9.05 5.85 5.06
C VAL A 156 7.80 6.48 5.69
N TYR A 157 6.97 5.72 6.42
CA TYR A 157 5.79 6.29 7.08
C TYR A 157 6.17 7.27 8.17
N GLU A 158 7.22 6.99 8.95
CA GLU A 158 7.71 7.90 9.99
C GLU A 158 8.25 9.20 9.39
N GLY A 159 9.10 9.12 8.36
CA GLY A 159 9.80 10.27 7.79
C GLY A 159 8.96 11.14 6.86
N THR A 160 7.85 10.63 6.31
CA THR A 160 7.02 11.41 5.39
C THR A 160 5.97 12.27 6.10
N PRO A 161 5.57 13.42 5.52
CA PRO A 161 4.44 14.20 6.00
C PRO A 161 3.16 13.38 6.09
N SER A 162 2.32 13.64 7.10
CA SER A 162 1.15 12.81 7.42
C SER A 162 0.13 12.67 6.28
N PRO A 163 -0.19 13.70 5.47
CA PRO A 163 -1.08 13.53 4.32
C PRO A 163 -0.52 12.60 3.25
N ILE A 164 0.81 12.64 3.05
CA ILE A 164 1.50 11.78 2.09
C ILE A 164 1.56 10.34 2.60
N THR A 165 1.82 10.16 3.90
CA THR A 165 1.77 8.84 4.55
C THR A 165 0.41 8.19 4.38
N PHE A 166 -0.69 8.94 4.56
CA PHE A 166 -2.05 8.45 4.31
C PHE A 166 -2.24 8.01 2.86
N PHE A 167 -1.78 8.82 1.91
CA PHE A 167 -1.86 8.48 0.49
C PHE A 167 -1.10 7.19 0.16
N ILE A 168 0.15 7.05 0.64
CA ILE A 168 0.97 5.84 0.42
C ILE A 168 0.33 4.60 1.04
N ALA A 169 -0.30 4.76 2.20
CA ALA A 169 -0.93 3.65 2.92
C ALA A 169 -2.18 3.11 2.21
N THR A 170 -2.85 3.91 1.39
CA THR A 170 -4.17 3.61 0.82
C THR A 170 -4.14 3.40 -0.68
N ALA A 171 -4.18 4.45 -1.47
CA ALA A 171 -4.47 4.41 -2.91
C ALA A 171 -3.49 3.54 -3.73
N PRO A 172 -2.17 3.64 -3.58
CA PRO A 172 -1.22 2.81 -4.30
C PRO A 172 -1.40 1.32 -4.02
N LYS A 173 -1.63 0.95 -2.75
CA LYS A 173 -1.82 -0.45 -2.36
C LYS A 173 -3.09 -1.04 -2.95
N ILE A 174 -4.19 -0.29 -2.96
CA ILE A 174 -5.46 -0.74 -3.55
C ILE A 174 -5.31 -0.99 -5.06
N SER A 175 -4.63 -0.11 -5.78
CA SER A 175 -4.41 -0.27 -7.22
C SER A 175 -3.54 -1.50 -7.53
N ILE A 176 -2.46 -1.70 -6.76
CA ILE A 176 -1.56 -2.85 -6.92
C ILE A 176 -2.26 -4.17 -6.55
N LEU A 177 -3.02 -4.19 -5.44
CA LEU A 177 -3.81 -5.37 -5.07
C LEU A 177 -4.85 -5.70 -6.14
N GLY A 178 -5.43 -4.69 -6.77
CA GLY A 178 -6.37 -4.87 -7.86
C GLY A 178 -5.80 -5.59 -9.06
N ILE A 179 -4.65 -5.16 -9.53
CA ILE A 179 -3.99 -5.84 -10.65
C ILE A 179 -3.43 -7.21 -10.22
N LEU A 180 -2.95 -7.34 -8.98
CA LEU A 180 -2.47 -8.62 -8.45
C LEU A 180 -3.59 -9.69 -8.45
N ILE A 181 -4.80 -9.32 -8.00
CA ILE A 181 -5.97 -10.19 -8.08
C ILE A 181 -6.23 -10.62 -9.54
N TYR A 182 -6.18 -9.68 -10.48
CA TYR A 182 -6.39 -10.00 -11.89
C TYR A 182 -5.31 -10.95 -12.42
N LEU A 183 -4.04 -10.71 -12.10
CA LEU A 183 -2.95 -11.59 -12.51
C LEU A 183 -3.11 -13.00 -11.95
N ILE A 184 -3.43 -13.14 -10.66
CA ILE A 184 -3.56 -14.44 -10.00
C ILE A 184 -4.77 -15.23 -10.52
N TYR A 185 -5.93 -14.59 -10.64
CA TYR A 185 -7.17 -15.29 -10.97
C TYR A 185 -7.38 -15.49 -12.47
N ARG A 186 -6.74 -14.69 -13.33
CA ARG A 186 -6.94 -14.75 -14.79
C ARG A 186 -5.70 -15.16 -15.54
N VAL A 187 -4.56 -14.51 -15.30
CA VAL A 187 -3.35 -14.74 -16.11
C VAL A 187 -2.64 -16.02 -15.68
N PHE A 188 -2.51 -16.26 -14.39
CA PHE A 188 -1.77 -17.38 -13.83
C PHE A 188 -2.67 -18.49 -13.28
N SER A 189 -3.90 -18.59 -13.76
CA SER A 189 -4.86 -19.61 -13.31
C SER A 189 -4.39 -21.06 -13.52
N GLY A 190 -3.46 -21.30 -14.45
CA GLY A 190 -2.89 -22.63 -14.71
C GLY A 190 -1.84 -23.11 -13.68
N ILE A 191 -1.35 -22.23 -12.78
CA ILE A 191 -0.22 -22.54 -11.86
C ILE A 191 -0.61 -22.34 -10.39
N HIS A 192 -1.87 -22.57 -10.04
CA HIS A 192 -2.38 -22.31 -8.68
C HIS A 192 -1.57 -23.00 -7.58
N GLY A 193 -1.08 -24.23 -7.76
CA GLY A 193 -0.33 -24.95 -6.75
C GLY A 193 0.94 -24.22 -6.29
N ASN A 194 1.79 -23.84 -7.23
CA ASN A 194 3.06 -23.16 -6.93
C ASN A 194 2.83 -21.74 -6.39
N LEU A 195 1.78 -21.05 -6.89
CA LEU A 195 1.39 -19.72 -6.43
C LEU A 195 0.84 -19.73 -5.02
N SER A 196 0.03 -20.74 -4.65
CA SER A 196 -0.57 -20.83 -3.33
C SER A 196 0.48 -20.85 -2.23
N ASP A 197 1.52 -21.67 -2.40
CA ASP A 197 2.58 -21.82 -1.40
C ASP A 197 3.33 -20.52 -1.17
N LEU A 198 3.66 -19.80 -2.25
CA LEU A 198 4.32 -18.50 -2.15
C LEU A 198 3.44 -17.45 -1.44
N ILE A 199 2.15 -17.39 -1.82
CA ILE A 199 1.22 -16.43 -1.21
C ILE A 199 0.97 -16.78 0.26
N ILE A 200 0.91 -18.06 0.63
CA ILE A 200 0.81 -18.51 2.03
C ILE A 200 2.01 -18.01 2.84
N VAL A 201 3.24 -18.21 2.34
CA VAL A 201 4.45 -17.74 3.03
C VAL A 201 4.45 -16.22 3.21
N LEU A 202 4.11 -15.46 2.16
CA LEU A 202 4.01 -14.01 2.21
C LEU A 202 2.92 -13.55 3.20
N SER A 203 1.79 -14.23 3.22
CA SER A 203 0.67 -13.94 4.11
C SER A 203 1.02 -14.17 5.57
N LEU A 204 1.50 -15.39 5.91
CA LEU A 204 1.86 -15.75 7.29
C LEU A 204 2.99 -14.86 7.83
N SER A 205 4.05 -14.65 7.04
CA SER A 205 5.15 -13.77 7.44
C SER A 205 4.68 -12.32 7.66
N SER A 206 3.77 -11.80 6.83
CA SER A 206 3.24 -10.45 6.97
C SER A 206 2.38 -10.29 8.23
N MET A 207 1.53 -11.28 8.54
CA MET A 207 0.73 -11.26 9.76
C MET A 207 1.61 -11.31 11.02
N LEU A 208 2.61 -12.21 11.04
CA LEU A 208 3.52 -12.35 12.19
C LEU A 208 4.39 -11.11 12.39
N VAL A 209 5.08 -10.67 11.35
CA VAL A 209 5.97 -9.50 11.43
C VAL A 209 5.19 -8.23 11.72
N GLY A 210 4.04 -8.06 11.08
CA GLY A 210 3.20 -6.88 11.27
C GLY A 210 2.64 -6.78 12.69
N SER A 211 2.13 -7.88 13.26
CA SER A 211 1.57 -7.88 14.61
C SER A 211 2.65 -7.73 15.70
N ILE A 212 3.74 -8.49 15.61
CA ILE A 212 4.84 -8.41 16.59
C ILE A 212 5.53 -7.03 16.50
N GLY A 213 5.79 -6.56 15.28
CA GLY A 213 6.40 -5.26 15.05
C GLY A 213 5.57 -4.10 15.58
N ALA A 214 4.26 -4.15 15.50
CA ALA A 214 3.35 -3.12 16.00
C ALA A 214 3.41 -2.94 17.53
N ILE A 215 3.53 -4.03 18.29
CA ILE A 215 3.53 -4.01 19.76
C ILE A 215 4.70 -3.20 20.34
N VAL A 216 5.85 -3.23 19.68
CA VAL A 216 7.09 -2.61 20.17
C VAL A 216 7.20 -1.13 19.79
N GLN A 217 6.31 -0.61 18.94
CA GLN A 217 6.44 0.75 18.42
C GLN A 217 6.07 1.82 19.45
N LYS A 218 6.81 2.92 19.40
CA LYS A 218 6.57 4.14 20.18
C LYS A 218 6.05 5.29 19.30
N ASN A 219 6.32 5.25 17.99
CA ASN A 219 5.86 6.24 17.03
C ASN A 219 4.55 5.78 16.37
N LEU A 220 3.56 6.70 16.29
CA LEU A 220 2.24 6.41 15.74
C LEU A 220 2.27 6.00 14.27
N LYS A 221 3.06 6.69 13.45
CA LYS A 221 3.15 6.39 12.02
C LYS A 221 3.81 5.02 11.78
N ARG A 222 4.83 4.64 12.59
CA ARG A 222 5.44 3.31 12.53
C ARG A 222 4.46 2.23 12.96
N LEU A 223 3.67 2.48 13.99
CA LEU A 223 2.62 1.55 14.43
C LEU A 223 1.61 1.30 13.30
N ILE A 224 1.16 2.35 12.61
CA ILE A 224 0.26 2.22 11.45
C ILE A 224 0.94 1.47 10.30
N ALA A 225 2.24 1.67 10.07
CA ALA A 225 2.98 0.94 9.06
C ALA A 225 2.97 -0.56 9.32
N TYR A 226 3.29 -0.99 10.55
CA TYR A 226 3.24 -2.41 10.92
C TYR A 226 1.82 -2.97 10.91
N SER A 227 0.83 -2.22 11.35
CA SER A 227 -0.59 -2.57 11.20
C SER A 227 -0.95 -2.79 9.71
N SER A 228 -0.51 -1.90 8.84
CA SER A 228 -0.71 -2.02 7.39
C SER A 228 -0.06 -3.28 6.81
N ILE A 229 1.14 -3.67 7.28
CA ILE A 229 1.81 -4.92 6.88
C ILE A 229 0.95 -6.13 7.28
N ALA A 230 0.42 -6.16 8.51
CA ALA A 230 -0.47 -7.23 8.96
C ALA A 230 -1.75 -7.30 8.12
N HIS A 231 -2.36 -6.15 7.81
CA HIS A 231 -3.55 -6.08 6.95
C HIS A 231 -3.30 -6.62 5.54
N MET A 232 -2.12 -6.35 4.95
CA MET A 232 -1.76 -6.98 3.66
C MET A 232 -1.68 -8.50 3.78
N GLY A 233 -1.18 -9.03 4.90
CA GLY A 233 -1.18 -10.46 5.19
C GLY A 233 -2.59 -11.06 5.17
N PHE A 234 -3.57 -10.44 5.82
CA PHE A 234 -4.98 -10.89 5.81
C PHE A 234 -5.59 -10.86 4.40
N ILE A 235 -5.28 -9.86 3.58
CA ILE A 235 -5.75 -9.78 2.20
C ILE A 235 -5.17 -10.94 1.37
N LEU A 236 -3.89 -11.26 1.56
CA LEU A 236 -3.23 -12.37 0.88
C LEU A 236 -3.85 -13.73 1.23
N VAL A 237 -4.34 -13.94 2.48
CA VAL A 237 -5.11 -15.16 2.84
C VAL A 237 -6.32 -15.33 1.92
N GLY A 238 -7.05 -14.24 1.67
CA GLY A 238 -8.21 -14.29 0.77
C GLY A 238 -7.84 -14.69 -0.67
N MET A 239 -6.62 -14.32 -1.12
CA MET A 239 -6.12 -14.69 -2.45
C MET A 239 -5.79 -16.19 -2.55
N VAL A 240 -5.29 -16.81 -1.49
CA VAL A 240 -4.99 -18.25 -1.44
C VAL A 240 -6.22 -19.12 -1.67
N ALA A 241 -7.39 -18.64 -1.34
CA ALA A 241 -8.63 -19.40 -1.50
C ALA A 241 -8.99 -19.71 -2.97
N PHE A 242 -8.43 -18.99 -3.95
CA PHE A 242 -8.68 -19.13 -5.40
C PHE A 242 -10.17 -19.34 -5.75
N SER A 243 -11.07 -18.73 -4.99
CA SER A 243 -12.52 -18.89 -5.11
C SER A 243 -13.23 -17.54 -5.22
N GLU A 244 -14.45 -17.54 -5.78
CA GLU A 244 -15.28 -16.33 -5.83
C GLU A 244 -15.59 -15.79 -4.43
N LYS A 245 -15.79 -16.68 -3.44
CA LYS A 245 -15.97 -16.27 -2.03
C LYS A 245 -14.75 -15.56 -1.47
N GLY A 246 -13.54 -16.05 -1.78
CA GLY A 246 -12.28 -15.39 -1.43
C GLY A 246 -12.17 -14.00 -2.06
N LEU A 247 -12.50 -13.87 -3.33
CA LEU A 247 -12.51 -12.59 -4.04
C LEU A 247 -13.49 -11.59 -3.40
N HIS A 248 -14.71 -12.01 -3.06
CA HIS A 248 -15.67 -11.17 -2.34
C HIS A 248 -15.14 -10.74 -0.97
N ALA A 249 -14.53 -11.65 -0.21
CA ALA A 249 -13.94 -11.35 1.08
C ALA A 249 -12.84 -10.29 0.98
N ILE A 250 -11.94 -10.40 0.00
CA ILE A 250 -10.90 -9.41 -0.26
C ILE A 250 -11.51 -8.03 -0.56
N MET A 251 -12.54 -7.97 -1.40
CA MET A 251 -13.18 -6.71 -1.76
C MET A 251 -13.85 -6.02 -0.56
N TYR A 252 -14.54 -6.79 0.31
CA TYR A 252 -15.09 -6.25 1.55
C TYR A 252 -13.98 -5.76 2.49
N TYR A 253 -12.91 -6.54 2.62
CA TYR A 253 -11.78 -6.18 3.47
C TYR A 253 -11.11 -4.89 3.02
N LEU A 254 -10.88 -4.71 1.73
CA LEU A 254 -10.31 -3.49 1.16
C LEU A 254 -11.16 -2.25 1.45
N ILE A 255 -12.48 -2.37 1.36
CA ILE A 255 -13.40 -1.28 1.70
C ILE A 255 -13.26 -0.91 3.19
N ILE A 256 -13.28 -1.91 4.08
CA ILE A 256 -13.15 -1.69 5.53
C ILE A 256 -11.79 -1.08 5.86
N TYR A 257 -10.71 -1.59 5.26
CA TYR A 257 -9.36 -1.07 5.42
C TYR A 257 -9.24 0.42 5.04
N LEU A 258 -9.85 0.81 3.93
CA LEU A 258 -9.87 2.19 3.48
C LEU A 258 -10.57 3.12 4.49
N PHE A 259 -11.76 2.74 4.98
CA PHE A 259 -12.48 3.52 5.97
C PHE A 259 -11.74 3.59 7.30
N LEU A 260 -11.14 2.49 7.74
CA LEU A 260 -10.35 2.43 8.97
C LEU A 260 -9.15 3.39 8.90
N LEU A 261 -8.35 3.32 7.84
CA LEU A 261 -7.21 4.24 7.68
C LEU A 261 -7.64 5.69 7.55
N THR A 262 -8.71 5.98 6.81
CA THR A 262 -9.24 7.33 6.70
C THR A 262 -9.62 7.88 8.08
N GLY A 263 -10.30 7.10 8.91
CA GLY A 263 -10.65 7.49 10.27
C GLY A 263 -9.42 7.72 11.16
N VAL A 264 -8.46 6.80 11.13
CA VAL A 264 -7.22 6.91 11.93
C VAL A 264 -6.41 8.14 11.53
N PHE A 265 -6.20 8.37 10.23
CA PHE A 265 -5.44 9.54 9.78
C PHE A 265 -6.21 10.86 9.96
N ALA A 266 -7.54 10.86 9.87
CA ALA A 266 -8.34 12.02 10.20
C ALA A 266 -8.14 12.45 11.67
N ILE A 267 -8.10 11.48 12.60
CA ILE A 267 -7.82 11.73 14.01
C ILE A 267 -6.38 12.25 14.17
N ILE A 268 -5.38 11.55 13.63
CA ILE A 268 -3.97 11.96 13.76
C ILE A 268 -3.73 13.35 13.22
N LEU A 269 -4.32 13.68 12.07
CA LEU A 269 -4.22 14.99 11.48
C LEU A 269 -4.95 16.05 12.29
N SER A 270 -5.99 15.73 13.06
CA SER A 270 -6.69 16.66 13.93
C SER A 270 -5.96 16.93 15.25
N LEU A 271 -5.10 15.99 15.68
CA LEU A 271 -4.38 16.08 16.95
C LEU A 271 -3.11 16.90 16.80
N GLN A 272 -3.00 17.96 17.59
CA GLN A 272 -1.82 18.83 17.69
C GLN A 272 -1.51 19.08 19.17
N LYS A 273 -0.23 19.22 19.50
CA LYS A 273 0.26 19.63 20.79
C LYS A 273 1.28 20.74 20.57
N ASP A 274 1.03 21.92 21.15
CA ASP A 274 1.89 23.11 20.98
C ASP A 274 2.15 23.46 19.50
N ASP A 275 1.09 23.47 18.68
CA ASP A 275 1.13 23.69 17.22
C ASP A 275 2.00 22.73 16.43
N LYS A 276 2.36 21.58 17.02
CA LYS A 276 3.12 20.50 16.35
C LYS A 276 2.29 19.25 16.20
N PRO A 277 2.46 18.49 15.11
CA PRO A 277 1.77 17.22 14.94
C PRO A 277 2.24 16.21 16.00
N ILE A 278 1.31 15.42 16.53
CA ILE A 278 1.62 14.36 17.49
C ILE A 278 2.27 13.21 16.75
N GLU A 279 3.47 12.82 17.19
CA GLU A 279 4.22 11.70 16.60
C GLU A 279 4.33 10.48 17.53
N LEU A 280 4.42 10.71 18.85
CA LEU A 280 4.64 9.65 19.83
C LEU A 280 3.33 9.21 20.49
N ILE A 281 3.23 7.91 20.79
CA ILE A 281 2.10 7.34 21.54
C ILE A 281 2.04 7.94 22.96
N SER A 282 3.18 8.30 23.54
CA SER A 282 3.24 8.97 24.85
C SER A 282 2.55 10.33 24.87
N ASP A 283 2.48 11.02 23.71
CA ASP A 283 1.89 12.37 23.62
C ASP A 283 0.37 12.32 23.66
N LEU A 284 -0.21 11.12 23.46
CA LEU A 284 -1.65 10.88 23.62
C LEU A 284 -2.09 10.81 25.10
N LYS A 285 -1.13 10.77 26.05
CA LYS A 285 -1.47 10.79 27.48
C LYS A 285 -2.13 12.12 27.83
N GLY A 286 -3.32 12.06 28.43
CA GLY A 286 -4.06 13.24 28.86
C GLY A 286 -5.14 13.70 27.89
N LEU A 287 -5.21 13.18 26.68
CA LEU A 287 -6.30 13.46 25.72
C LEU A 287 -7.70 13.24 26.31
N TYR A 288 -7.82 12.36 27.29
CA TYR A 288 -9.04 12.14 28.05
C TYR A 288 -9.54 13.41 28.77
N ASN A 289 -8.63 14.26 29.24
CA ASN A 289 -8.99 15.48 29.94
C ASN A 289 -9.37 16.64 28.99
N ASP A 290 -8.83 16.61 27.75
CA ASP A 290 -8.95 17.73 26.80
C ASP A 290 -10.02 17.47 25.72
N CYS A 291 -10.46 16.24 25.52
CA CYS A 291 -11.39 15.87 24.45
C CYS A 291 -12.64 15.17 25.00
N LEU A 292 -13.72 15.93 25.17
CA LEU A 292 -15.05 15.46 25.61
C LEU A 292 -15.67 14.37 24.70
N LEU A 293 -15.20 14.20 23.49
CA LEU A 293 -15.66 13.14 22.57
C LEU A 293 -15.26 11.72 23.06
N TYR A 294 -14.18 11.61 23.83
CA TYR A 294 -13.75 10.35 24.47
C TYR A 294 -14.35 10.14 25.85
N THR A 295 -15.05 11.12 26.38
CA THR A 295 -15.75 11.07 27.67
C THR A 295 -17.25 10.81 27.48
N SER A 296 -17.61 9.84 26.65
CA SER A 296 -18.93 9.22 26.83
C SER A 296 -18.93 8.64 28.25
N PRO A 297 -19.76 9.18 29.19
CA PRO A 297 -19.74 8.70 30.56
C PRO A 297 -20.01 7.21 30.56
N SER A 298 -19.05 6.44 31.07
CA SER A 298 -19.26 5.02 31.31
C SER A 298 -20.48 4.89 32.21
N PRO A 299 -21.34 3.87 32.03
CA PRO A 299 -22.44 3.61 32.96
C PRO A 299 -22.02 3.52 34.44
N ARG A 300 -20.73 3.39 34.73
CA ARG A 300 -20.16 3.44 36.08
C ARG A 300 -19.99 4.86 36.63
N ASP A 301 -19.83 5.87 35.76
CA ASP A 301 -19.66 7.27 36.19
C ASP A 301 -20.98 7.96 36.51
N LEU A 302 -22.11 7.37 36.05
CA LEU A 302 -23.46 7.83 36.35
C LEU A 302 -24.01 7.30 37.68
N ARG A 303 -23.22 6.54 38.45
CA ARG A 303 -23.59 5.98 39.76
C ARG A 303 -22.98 6.68 40.97
N LYS A 304 -22.47 7.92 40.78
CA LYS A 304 -22.07 8.77 41.94
C LYS A 304 -23.05 9.90 42.17
#